data_f66563f2717c858a466e96c22a636468
#
_entry.id   f66563f2717c858a466e96c22a636468
#
_cell.length_a   1.000
_cell.length_b   1.000
_cell.length_c   1.000
_cell.angle_alpha   90.00
_cell.angle_beta   90.00
_cell.angle_gamma   90.00
#
_symmetry.space_group_name_H-M   'P 1'
#
loop_
_entity.id
_entity.type
_entity.pdbx_description
1 polymer ?
#
loop_
_entity_poly.entity_id
_entity_poly.type
_entity_poly.pdbx_seq_one_letter_code
_entity_poly.pdbx_strand_id
1 'polypeptide(L)'
;MDKVKAATILGTLQSTLTNFKYLRKIWTNNTEEERLLGVSLTGILDCPLLTWENNNLEKLLNDLRNHAINVNHEFANKLGINPSTAITCVKPSGTVSQLVDSSSGIHARHNPHYVRNVRSDIKDPLTNFMVEKGFPHELEISHDPSNPSQNMVFSFPMESPPTTVCRNDMSSIEQLEFWKIYATAWCEHKPSVTISMKDSEWLHTGAWVYDNFNLCSGISFLPTADHIYEQAPYIDIDKEQYKELSMTMPKEINWEDLSLFEKEDNTKASQELACTAGVCEI
;
A
#
# COMPACT_ATOMS: atom_id res chain seq x y z
N MET A 1 6.54 16.37 11.70
CA MET A 1 6.09 16.13 13.08
C MET A 1 4.58 16.08 13.22
N ASP A 2 3.82 17.07 12.75
CA ASP A 2 2.36 17.16 12.99
C ASP A 2 1.55 15.99 12.44
N LYS A 3 1.86 15.51 11.22
CA LYS A 3 1.21 14.33 10.65
C LYS A 3 1.45 13.06 11.49
N VAL A 4 2.68 12.87 11.97
CA VAL A 4 3.02 11.74 12.86
C VAL A 4 2.29 11.86 14.19
N LYS A 5 2.23 13.06 14.76
CA LYS A 5 1.45 13.33 15.98
C LYS A 5 -0.02 12.97 15.80
N ALA A 6 -0.66 13.47 14.75
CA ALA A 6 -2.08 13.20 14.48
C ALA A 6 -2.36 11.71 14.30
N ALA A 7 -1.52 11.02 13.51
CA ALA A 7 -1.66 9.58 13.28
C ALA A 7 -1.45 8.77 14.58
N THR A 8 -0.48 9.17 15.41
CA THR A 8 -0.22 8.50 16.69
C THR A 8 -1.38 8.70 17.68
N ILE A 9 -1.95 9.90 17.76
CA ILE A 9 -3.13 10.16 18.60
C ILE A 9 -4.29 9.28 18.16
N LEU A 10 -4.58 9.25 16.85
CA LEU A 10 -5.65 8.43 16.30
C LEU A 10 -5.44 6.94 16.58
N GLY A 11 -4.23 6.43 16.36
CA GLY A 11 -3.88 5.05 16.69
C GLY A 11 -4.03 4.74 18.18
N THR A 12 -3.58 5.64 19.07
CA THR A 12 -3.71 5.48 20.51
C THR A 12 -5.19 5.42 20.94
N LEU A 13 -6.04 6.27 20.36
CA LEU A 13 -7.49 6.20 20.57
C LEU A 13 -8.07 4.87 20.06
N GLN A 14 -7.67 4.44 18.86
CA GLN A 14 -8.13 3.17 18.28
C GLN A 14 -7.72 1.96 19.14
N SER A 15 -6.56 2.00 19.80
CA SER A 15 -6.10 0.91 20.69
C SER A 15 -7.01 0.67 21.92
N THR A 16 -7.95 1.57 22.21
CA THR A 16 -8.95 1.39 23.27
C THR A 16 -10.09 0.46 22.86
N LEU A 17 -10.22 0.12 21.56
CA LEU A 17 -11.28 -0.72 21.01
C LEU A 17 -10.95 -2.21 21.27
N THR A 18 -11.14 -2.69 22.48
CA THR A 18 -10.75 -4.05 22.93
C THR A 18 -11.95 -4.97 23.20
N ASN A 19 -13.16 -4.57 22.80
CA ASN A 19 -14.36 -5.37 23.00
C ASN A 19 -14.51 -6.46 21.91
N PHE A 20 -13.82 -7.57 22.10
CA PHE A 20 -13.83 -8.71 21.18
C PHE A 20 -14.92 -9.73 21.55
N LYS A 21 -16.16 -9.49 21.10
CA LYS A 21 -17.36 -10.30 21.48
C LYS A 21 -17.26 -11.79 21.19
N TYR A 22 -16.51 -12.18 20.14
CA TYR A 22 -16.45 -13.56 19.65
C TYR A 22 -15.09 -14.23 19.85
N LEU A 23 -14.11 -13.53 20.45
CA LEU A 23 -12.78 -14.06 20.71
C LEU A 23 -12.62 -14.49 22.16
N ARG A 24 -11.66 -15.39 22.41
CA ARG A 24 -11.32 -15.79 23.77
C ARG A 24 -10.75 -14.60 24.54
N LYS A 25 -11.00 -14.54 25.86
CA LYS A 25 -10.56 -13.43 26.72
C LYS A 25 -9.06 -13.15 26.67
N ILE A 26 -8.24 -14.14 26.33
CA ILE A 26 -6.79 -13.94 26.16
C ILE A 26 -6.45 -12.88 25.11
N TRP A 27 -7.26 -12.74 24.03
CA TRP A 27 -7.08 -11.71 23.02
C TRP A 27 -7.25 -10.30 23.60
N THR A 28 -8.30 -10.10 24.40
CA THR A 28 -8.53 -8.83 25.10
C THR A 28 -7.37 -8.50 26.02
N ASN A 29 -6.96 -9.47 26.85
CA ASN A 29 -5.88 -9.27 27.82
C ASN A 29 -4.57 -8.88 27.13
N ASN A 30 -4.15 -9.62 26.08
CA ASN A 30 -2.92 -9.33 25.36
C ASN A 30 -2.99 -7.96 24.65
N THR A 31 -4.15 -7.65 24.03
CA THR A 31 -4.31 -6.36 23.36
C THR A 31 -4.28 -5.19 24.36
N GLU A 32 -4.85 -5.36 25.54
CA GLU A 32 -4.84 -4.33 26.59
C GLU A 32 -3.46 -4.17 27.25
N GLU A 33 -2.69 -5.24 27.32
CA GLU A 33 -1.32 -5.21 27.82
C GLU A 33 -0.38 -4.52 26.82
N GLU A 34 -0.42 -4.91 25.55
CA GLU A 34 0.53 -4.49 24.53
C GLU A 34 0.14 -3.19 23.80
N ARG A 35 -1.15 -2.94 23.60
CA ARG A 35 -1.67 -1.73 22.91
C ARG A 35 -0.97 -1.45 21.57
N LEU A 36 -0.65 -2.47 20.77
CA LEU A 36 0.11 -2.32 19.53
C LEU A 36 -0.54 -1.33 18.57
N LEU A 37 0.26 -0.44 18.01
CA LEU A 37 -0.12 0.51 16.96
C LEU A 37 0.57 0.19 15.64
N GLY A 38 0.08 0.80 14.56
CA GLY A 38 0.67 0.72 13.22
C GLY A 38 0.73 2.09 12.55
N VAL A 39 1.47 3.03 13.14
CA VAL A 39 1.74 4.34 12.51
C VAL A 39 2.71 4.10 11.36
N SER A 40 2.15 4.03 10.13
CA SER A 40 2.88 3.67 8.92
C SER A 40 3.20 4.89 8.08
N LEU A 41 4.41 4.92 7.51
CA LEU A 41 4.77 5.87 6.46
C LEU A 41 4.38 5.30 5.09
N THR A 42 3.86 6.16 4.20
CA THR A 42 3.59 5.85 2.80
C THR A 42 4.03 7.01 1.92
N GLY A 43 4.24 6.78 0.63
CA GLY A 43 4.79 7.81 -0.26
C GLY A 43 6.26 8.13 0.02
N ILE A 44 7.00 7.18 0.55
CA ILE A 44 8.39 7.38 0.96
C ILE A 44 9.25 7.81 -0.22
N LEU A 45 9.16 7.09 -1.33
CA LEU A 45 9.96 7.35 -2.53
C LEU A 45 9.44 8.50 -3.41
N ASP A 46 8.29 9.08 -3.06
CA ASP A 46 7.81 10.32 -3.68
C ASP A 46 8.30 11.59 -2.95
N CYS A 47 8.92 11.44 -1.78
CA CYS A 47 9.29 12.56 -0.92
C CYS A 47 10.81 12.64 -0.73
N PRO A 48 11.51 13.61 -1.34
CA PRO A 48 12.97 13.73 -1.24
C PRO A 48 13.51 13.78 0.20
N LEU A 49 12.73 14.29 1.16
CA LEU A 49 13.12 14.30 2.58
C LEU A 49 13.18 12.89 3.19
N LEU A 50 12.50 11.91 2.60
CA LEU A 50 12.40 10.54 3.06
C LEU A 50 13.23 9.57 2.20
N THR A 51 14.02 10.08 1.25
CA THR A 51 14.92 9.30 0.40
C THR A 51 16.38 9.53 0.80
N TRP A 52 17.30 8.86 0.12
CA TRP A 52 18.75 9.03 0.24
C TRP A 52 19.25 10.43 -0.16
N GLU A 53 18.45 11.27 -0.82
CA GLU A 53 18.77 12.67 -1.09
C GLU A 53 18.93 13.48 0.21
N ASN A 54 18.31 13.02 1.29
CA ASN A 54 18.45 13.60 2.61
C ASN A 54 19.65 12.98 3.37
N ASN A 55 20.75 13.67 3.41
CA ASN A 55 21.95 13.26 4.16
C ASN A 55 21.72 13.02 5.67
N ASN A 56 20.60 13.45 6.22
CA ASN A 56 20.22 13.27 7.61
C ASN A 56 19.01 12.32 7.78
N LEU A 57 18.75 11.44 6.80
CA LEU A 57 17.57 10.58 6.79
C LEU A 57 17.42 9.74 8.08
N GLU A 58 18.47 9.04 8.49
CA GLU A 58 18.42 8.21 9.70
C GLU A 58 18.10 9.02 10.94
N LYS A 59 18.70 10.21 11.07
CA LYS A 59 18.40 11.11 12.18
C LYS A 59 16.95 11.56 12.15
N LEU A 60 16.46 11.98 10.99
CA LEU A 60 15.07 12.39 10.82
C LEU A 60 14.11 11.27 11.21
N LEU A 61 14.35 10.04 10.75
CA LEU A 61 13.53 8.87 11.06
C LEU A 61 13.53 8.54 12.56
N ASN A 62 14.68 8.58 13.20
CA ASN A 62 14.79 8.40 14.65
C ASN A 62 14.04 9.50 15.43
N ASP A 63 14.15 10.76 15.00
CA ASP A 63 13.46 11.90 15.62
C ASP A 63 11.93 11.74 15.48
N LEU A 64 11.44 11.30 14.31
CA LEU A 64 10.03 11.02 14.05
C LEU A 64 9.52 9.85 14.90
N ARG A 65 10.30 8.76 15.02
CA ARG A 65 9.96 7.61 15.88
C ARG A 65 9.86 8.03 17.34
N ASN A 66 10.86 8.72 17.86
CA ASN A 66 10.87 9.21 19.24
C ASN A 66 9.69 10.15 19.51
N HIS A 67 9.34 10.99 18.54
CA HIS A 67 8.17 11.84 18.64
C HIS A 67 6.86 11.03 18.73
N ALA A 68 6.70 9.98 17.92
CA ALA A 68 5.55 9.09 17.99
C ALA A 68 5.44 8.40 19.38
N ILE A 69 6.56 7.88 19.89
CA ILE A 69 6.62 7.25 21.22
C ILE A 69 6.20 8.25 22.31
N ASN A 70 6.73 9.46 22.30
CA ASN A 70 6.39 10.49 23.30
C ASN A 70 4.90 10.89 23.23
N VAL A 71 4.34 11.04 22.03
CA VAL A 71 2.92 11.35 21.82
C VAL A 71 2.05 10.20 22.32
N ASN A 72 2.41 8.94 22.05
CA ASN A 72 1.66 7.79 22.55
C ASN A 72 1.67 7.75 24.08
N HIS A 73 2.83 7.92 24.72
CA HIS A 73 2.93 7.97 26.18
C HIS A 73 2.06 9.07 26.79
N GLU A 74 2.08 10.29 26.22
CA GLU A 74 1.25 11.39 26.68
C GLU A 74 -0.24 11.05 26.63
N PHE A 75 -0.71 10.52 25.47
CA PHE A 75 -2.13 10.23 25.27
C PHE A 75 -2.58 8.96 25.99
N ALA A 76 -1.74 7.94 26.10
CA ALA A 76 -2.03 6.76 26.92
C ALA A 76 -2.25 7.15 28.40
N ASN A 77 -1.41 8.02 28.95
CA ASN A 77 -1.59 8.55 30.30
C ASN A 77 -2.91 9.32 30.46
N LYS A 78 -3.29 10.16 29.47
CA LYS A 78 -4.58 10.90 29.49
C LYS A 78 -5.78 9.96 29.44
N LEU A 79 -5.65 8.83 28.76
CA LEU A 79 -6.72 7.83 28.61
C LEU A 79 -6.73 6.81 29.75
N GLY A 80 -5.71 6.80 30.64
CA GLY A 80 -5.59 5.82 31.71
C GLY A 80 -5.32 4.39 31.22
N ILE A 81 -4.60 4.24 30.11
CA ILE A 81 -4.24 2.95 29.49
C ILE A 81 -2.71 2.75 29.45
N ASN A 82 -2.27 1.52 29.25
CA ASN A 82 -0.85 1.24 29.03
C ASN A 82 -0.35 1.94 27.76
N PRO A 83 0.90 2.48 27.76
CA PRO A 83 1.56 2.89 26.53
C PRO A 83 1.74 1.68 25.59
N SER A 84 1.73 1.94 24.30
CA SER A 84 1.95 0.90 23.28
C SER A 84 3.38 0.38 23.32
N THR A 85 3.54 -0.93 23.24
CA THR A 85 4.87 -1.59 23.23
C THR A 85 5.58 -1.45 21.89
N ALA A 86 4.83 -1.23 20.79
CA ALA A 86 5.37 -0.89 19.48
C ALA A 86 4.35 -0.03 18.72
N ILE A 87 4.85 0.98 18.00
CA ILE A 87 4.03 2.04 17.41
C ILE A 87 4.28 2.18 15.91
N THR A 88 5.55 2.26 15.50
CA THR A 88 5.94 2.67 14.16
C THR A 88 6.20 1.48 13.24
N CYS A 89 5.77 1.62 11.98
CA CYS A 89 5.94 0.58 10.98
C CYS A 89 6.05 1.16 9.56
N VAL A 90 6.34 0.31 8.61
CA VAL A 90 6.08 0.53 7.18
C VAL A 90 5.34 -0.69 6.67
N LYS A 91 4.17 -0.46 6.10
CA LYS A 91 3.33 -1.51 5.49
C LYS A 91 3.09 -1.22 4.02
N PRO A 92 2.96 -2.26 3.18
CA PRO A 92 2.40 -2.11 1.85
C PRO A 92 1.01 -1.47 1.95
N SER A 93 0.70 -0.57 1.04
CA SER A 93 -0.57 0.14 1.03
C SER A 93 -1.22 0.06 -0.34
N GLY A 94 -2.15 -0.89 -0.51
CA GLY A 94 -2.86 -1.06 -1.78
C GLY A 94 -3.99 -0.05 -2.01
N THR A 95 -4.54 0.54 -0.94
CA THR A 95 -5.69 1.45 -1.01
C THR A 95 -5.41 2.83 -0.45
N VAL A 96 -4.85 2.95 0.76
CA VAL A 96 -4.61 4.25 1.40
C VAL A 96 -3.63 5.11 0.60
N SER A 97 -2.57 4.52 0.03
CA SER A 97 -1.64 5.24 -0.84
C SER A 97 -2.33 5.79 -2.09
N GLN A 98 -3.27 5.04 -2.66
CA GLN A 98 -4.02 5.48 -3.83
C GLN A 98 -4.98 6.64 -3.50
N LEU A 99 -5.61 6.60 -2.33
CA LEU A 99 -6.49 7.68 -1.87
C LEU A 99 -5.78 9.04 -1.79
N VAL A 100 -4.47 9.02 -1.50
CA VAL A 100 -3.65 10.23 -1.36
C VAL A 100 -2.66 10.40 -2.52
N ASP A 101 -2.81 9.62 -3.60
CA ASP A 101 -1.93 9.59 -4.77
C ASP A 101 -0.44 9.56 -4.41
N SER A 102 -0.06 8.55 -3.65
CA SER A 102 1.33 8.34 -3.26
C SER A 102 1.82 6.92 -3.56
N SER A 103 3.13 6.73 -3.59
CA SER A 103 3.73 5.39 -3.69
C SER A 103 3.40 4.55 -2.45
N SER A 104 3.32 3.22 -2.62
CA SER A 104 2.90 2.29 -1.59
C SER A 104 4.00 2.03 -0.56
N GLY A 105 3.90 2.60 0.63
CA GLY A 105 4.86 2.39 1.72
C GLY A 105 6.27 2.78 1.29
N ILE A 106 7.19 1.82 1.27
CA ILE A 106 8.59 1.97 0.86
C ILE A 106 8.82 1.60 -0.62
N HIS A 107 7.78 1.13 -1.31
CA HIS A 107 7.92 0.71 -2.70
C HIS A 107 8.03 1.90 -3.64
N ALA A 108 8.81 1.72 -4.70
CA ALA A 108 8.88 2.65 -5.82
C ALA A 108 7.56 2.68 -6.60
N ARG A 109 7.30 3.76 -7.31
CA ARG A 109 6.22 3.79 -8.29
C ARG A 109 6.52 2.85 -9.46
N HIS A 110 5.46 2.42 -10.14
CA HIS A 110 5.59 1.44 -11.19
C HIS A 110 6.44 1.95 -12.36
N ASN A 111 6.07 3.11 -12.90
CA ASN A 111 6.75 3.76 -14.04
C ASN A 111 6.41 5.26 -14.05
N PRO A 112 7.10 6.14 -14.80
CA PRO A 112 6.67 7.54 -14.97
C PRO A 112 5.25 7.69 -15.51
N HIS A 113 4.86 6.86 -16.50
CA HIS A 113 3.49 6.75 -17.00
C HIS A 113 3.09 5.29 -17.06
N TYR A 114 1.89 4.97 -16.57
CA TYR A 114 1.38 3.60 -16.56
C TYR A 114 -0.14 3.60 -16.55
N VAL A 115 -0.74 2.48 -16.93
CA VAL A 115 -2.15 2.21 -16.71
C VAL A 115 -2.27 1.38 -15.44
N ARG A 116 -3.16 1.79 -14.55
CA ARG A 116 -3.59 0.98 -13.41
C ARG A 116 -4.94 0.36 -13.71
N ASN A 117 -5.00 -0.96 -13.71
CA ASN A 117 -6.21 -1.74 -13.86
C ASN A 117 -6.81 -2.08 -12.49
N VAL A 118 -8.06 -1.72 -12.30
CA VAL A 118 -8.82 -1.97 -11.06
C VAL A 118 -10.01 -2.87 -11.39
N ARG A 119 -10.10 -3.99 -10.69
CA ARG A 119 -11.21 -4.93 -10.81
C ARG A 119 -12.33 -4.56 -9.85
N SER A 120 -13.56 -4.68 -10.33
CA SER A 120 -14.76 -4.45 -9.52
C SER A 120 -15.87 -5.42 -9.96
N ASP A 121 -16.68 -5.89 -9.02
CA ASP A 121 -17.81 -6.76 -9.30
C ASP A 121 -18.82 -6.05 -10.22
N ILE A 122 -19.30 -6.72 -11.28
CA ILE A 122 -20.26 -6.13 -12.22
C ILE A 122 -21.60 -5.77 -11.59
N LYS A 123 -21.91 -6.30 -10.40
CA LYS A 123 -23.13 -6.01 -9.65
C LYS A 123 -22.96 -4.87 -8.65
N ASP A 124 -21.72 -4.41 -8.45
CA ASP A 124 -21.43 -3.29 -7.55
C ASP A 124 -22.10 -2.01 -8.09
N PRO A 125 -22.89 -1.29 -7.28
CA PRO A 125 -23.46 -0.02 -7.65
C PRO A 125 -22.44 0.98 -8.21
N LEU A 126 -21.24 1.03 -7.64
CA LEU A 126 -20.17 1.89 -8.11
C LEU A 126 -19.71 1.48 -9.52
N THR A 127 -19.60 0.16 -9.80
CA THR A 127 -19.26 -0.35 -11.13
C THR A 127 -20.27 0.12 -12.18
N ASN A 128 -21.56 -0.03 -11.90
CA ASN A 128 -22.64 0.37 -12.81
C ASN A 128 -22.63 1.89 -13.04
N PHE A 129 -22.41 2.67 -11.98
CA PHE A 129 -22.25 4.11 -12.06
C PHE A 129 -21.08 4.51 -12.96
N MET A 130 -19.91 3.92 -12.76
CA MET A 130 -18.71 4.24 -13.54
C MET A 130 -18.84 3.86 -15.02
N VAL A 131 -19.49 2.71 -15.31
CA VAL A 131 -19.81 2.31 -16.68
C VAL A 131 -20.73 3.33 -17.34
N GLU A 132 -21.80 3.75 -16.67
CA GLU A 132 -22.74 4.76 -17.19
C GLU A 132 -22.08 6.13 -17.41
N LYS A 133 -21.15 6.51 -16.51
CA LYS A 133 -20.38 7.78 -16.65
C LYS A 133 -19.27 7.69 -17.71
N GLY A 134 -19.07 6.54 -18.35
CA GLY A 134 -18.16 6.39 -19.48
C GLY A 134 -16.68 6.23 -19.09
N PHE A 135 -16.38 5.69 -17.92
CA PHE A 135 -15.01 5.29 -17.61
C PHE A 135 -14.53 4.18 -18.55
N PRO A 136 -13.28 4.20 -19.03
CA PRO A 136 -12.70 3.11 -19.80
C PRO A 136 -12.76 1.80 -19.02
N HIS A 137 -13.42 0.79 -19.58
CA HIS A 137 -13.62 -0.50 -18.93
C HIS A 137 -13.75 -1.65 -19.94
N GLU A 138 -13.49 -2.85 -19.46
CA GLU A 138 -13.71 -4.10 -20.19
C GLU A 138 -14.08 -5.23 -19.22
N LEU A 139 -14.63 -6.34 -19.73
CA LEU A 139 -14.84 -7.51 -18.89
C LEU A 139 -13.51 -8.18 -18.55
N GLU A 140 -13.36 -8.65 -17.31
CA GLU A 140 -12.19 -9.42 -16.92
C GLU A 140 -12.10 -10.71 -17.75
N ILE A 141 -10.90 -10.99 -18.25
CA ILE A 141 -10.62 -12.20 -19.02
C ILE A 141 -10.68 -13.41 -18.08
N SER A 142 -11.63 -14.31 -18.32
CA SER A 142 -11.69 -15.58 -17.60
C SER A 142 -10.80 -16.61 -18.26
N HIS A 143 -9.98 -17.29 -17.48
CA HIS A 143 -9.18 -18.43 -17.93
C HIS A 143 -9.99 -19.71 -18.09
N ASP A 144 -11.24 -19.73 -17.57
CA ASP A 144 -12.19 -20.83 -17.71
C ASP A 144 -13.39 -20.38 -18.54
N PRO A 145 -13.52 -20.82 -19.81
CA PRO A 145 -14.66 -20.45 -20.66
C PRO A 145 -16.03 -20.91 -20.13
N SER A 146 -16.05 -21.91 -19.26
CA SER A 146 -17.28 -22.42 -18.65
C SER A 146 -17.75 -21.55 -17.46
N ASN A 147 -16.89 -20.69 -16.96
CA ASN A 147 -17.17 -19.80 -15.83
C ASN A 147 -16.71 -18.37 -16.18
N PRO A 148 -17.54 -17.58 -16.88
CA PRO A 148 -17.18 -16.21 -17.24
C PRO A 148 -16.96 -15.37 -15.98
N SER A 149 -15.99 -14.46 -16.03
CA SER A 149 -15.73 -13.54 -14.92
C SER A 149 -16.97 -12.69 -14.62
N GLN A 150 -17.14 -12.38 -13.33
CA GLN A 150 -18.16 -11.45 -12.84
C GLN A 150 -17.57 -10.09 -12.49
N ASN A 151 -16.34 -9.81 -12.96
CA ASN A 151 -15.66 -8.56 -12.72
C ASN A 151 -15.57 -7.71 -13.98
N MET A 152 -15.64 -6.42 -13.77
CA MET A 152 -15.27 -5.38 -14.72
C MET A 152 -13.85 -4.88 -14.39
N VAL A 153 -13.05 -4.64 -15.40
CA VAL A 153 -11.71 -4.03 -15.27
C VAL A 153 -11.78 -2.61 -15.76
N PHE A 154 -11.50 -1.67 -14.88
CA PHE A 154 -11.37 -0.25 -15.20
C PHE A 154 -9.91 0.12 -15.38
N SER A 155 -9.59 0.87 -16.45
CA SER A 155 -8.23 1.28 -16.79
C SER A 155 -8.02 2.77 -16.50
N PHE A 156 -7.14 3.07 -15.55
CA PHE A 156 -6.82 4.44 -15.15
C PHE A 156 -5.41 4.81 -15.63
N PRO A 157 -5.27 5.80 -16.53
CA PRO A 157 -3.96 6.34 -16.89
C PRO A 157 -3.40 7.12 -15.71
N MET A 158 -2.16 6.81 -15.33
CA MET A 158 -1.47 7.39 -14.17
C MET A 158 -0.17 8.05 -14.62
N GLU A 159 0.14 9.22 -14.02
CA GLU A 159 1.41 9.92 -14.17
C GLU A 159 2.06 10.05 -12.78
N SER A 160 3.30 9.60 -12.66
CA SER A 160 4.06 9.72 -11.43
C SER A 160 4.59 11.14 -11.23
N PRO A 161 4.74 11.64 -9.98
CA PRO A 161 5.40 12.91 -9.73
C PRO A 161 6.81 12.96 -10.33
N PRO A 162 7.28 14.10 -10.82
CA PRO A 162 8.61 14.21 -11.46
C PRO A 162 9.79 13.85 -10.55
N THR A 163 9.61 13.93 -9.24
CA THR A 163 10.65 13.64 -8.22
C THR A 163 10.60 12.20 -7.72
N THR A 164 9.70 11.37 -8.25
CA THR A 164 9.53 10.01 -7.75
C THR A 164 10.61 9.08 -8.27
N VAL A 165 10.93 8.07 -7.47
CA VAL A 165 11.74 6.93 -7.88
C VAL A 165 10.83 5.84 -8.43
N CYS A 166 11.13 5.33 -9.61
CA CYS A 166 10.41 4.23 -10.23
C CYS A 166 11.13 2.89 -9.99
N ARG A 167 10.40 1.79 -10.14
CA ARG A 167 10.92 0.44 -9.85
C ARG A 167 12.20 0.07 -10.62
N ASN A 168 12.38 0.62 -11.83
CA ASN A 168 13.53 0.34 -12.68
C ASN A 168 14.77 1.20 -12.34
N ASP A 169 14.63 2.19 -11.46
CA ASP A 169 15.70 3.11 -11.06
C ASP A 169 16.56 2.55 -9.92
N MET A 170 16.16 1.43 -9.33
CA MET A 170 16.86 0.80 -8.20
C MET A 170 17.20 -0.65 -8.48
N SER A 171 18.43 -1.04 -8.19
CA SER A 171 18.81 -2.45 -8.07
C SER A 171 18.21 -3.11 -6.84
N SER A 172 18.18 -4.44 -6.79
CA SER A 172 17.72 -5.19 -5.62
C SER A 172 18.49 -4.85 -4.34
N ILE A 173 19.82 -4.63 -4.45
CA ILE A 173 20.67 -4.26 -3.32
C ILE A 173 20.35 -2.85 -2.81
N GLU A 174 20.15 -1.88 -3.71
CA GLU A 174 19.75 -0.52 -3.31
C GLU A 174 18.39 -0.52 -2.60
N GLN A 175 17.42 -1.30 -3.08
CA GLN A 175 16.14 -1.48 -2.40
C GLN A 175 16.33 -2.08 -0.99
N LEU A 176 17.18 -3.09 -0.82
CA LEU A 176 17.45 -3.74 0.45
C LEU A 176 18.20 -2.81 1.43
N GLU A 177 19.21 -2.07 0.98
CA GLU A 177 19.91 -1.10 1.83
C GLU A 177 18.98 0.03 2.26
N PHE A 178 18.11 0.51 1.37
CA PHE A 178 17.11 1.50 1.71
C PHE A 178 16.09 0.96 2.73
N TRP A 179 15.59 -0.25 2.52
CA TRP A 179 14.73 -0.94 3.49
C TRP A 179 15.39 -1.09 4.85
N LYS A 180 16.69 -1.41 4.91
CA LYS A 180 17.46 -1.56 6.14
C LYS A 180 17.49 -0.28 6.97
N ILE A 181 17.63 0.90 6.33
CA ILE A 181 17.57 2.20 7.01
C ILE A 181 16.21 2.35 7.73
N TYR A 182 15.12 2.06 7.06
CA TYR A 182 13.79 2.15 7.67
C TYR A 182 13.56 1.09 8.75
N ALA A 183 14.03 -0.12 8.54
CA ALA A 183 13.91 -1.21 9.50
C ALA A 183 14.61 -0.90 10.83
N THR A 184 15.70 -0.14 10.79
CA THR A 184 16.51 0.17 11.98
C THR A 184 16.20 1.54 12.59
N ALA A 185 15.90 2.55 11.78
CA ALA A 185 15.74 3.92 12.26
C ALA A 185 14.28 4.30 12.58
N TRP A 186 13.30 3.82 11.80
CA TRP A 186 11.89 4.16 11.98
C TRP A 186 11.07 3.05 12.62
N CYS A 187 11.19 1.81 12.14
CA CYS A 187 10.25 0.73 12.46
C CYS A 187 10.52 0.09 13.82
N GLU A 188 9.49 0.02 14.66
CA GLU A 188 9.45 -0.85 15.83
C GLU A 188 8.86 -2.21 15.48
N HIS A 189 7.88 -2.24 14.55
CA HIS A 189 7.45 -3.47 13.89
C HIS A 189 8.32 -3.75 12.67
N LYS A 190 8.49 -5.00 12.31
CA LYS A 190 9.24 -5.40 11.11
C LYS A 190 8.56 -4.86 9.84
N PRO A 191 9.26 -4.07 9.01
CA PRO A 191 8.70 -3.57 7.77
C PRO A 191 8.60 -4.66 6.72
N SER A 192 7.48 -4.71 6.02
CA SER A 192 7.24 -5.63 4.91
C SER A 192 7.58 -4.95 3.59
N VAL A 193 8.28 -5.67 2.70
CA VAL A 193 8.66 -5.16 1.38
C VAL A 193 8.71 -6.28 0.34
N THR A 194 8.40 -5.94 -0.90
CA THR A 194 8.67 -6.77 -2.08
C THR A 194 9.81 -6.15 -2.86
N ILE A 195 10.90 -6.88 -2.99
CA ILE A 195 12.10 -6.47 -3.73
C ILE A 195 11.97 -6.97 -5.17
N SER A 196 11.90 -6.02 -6.11
CA SER A 196 11.97 -6.33 -7.53
C SER A 196 13.42 -6.61 -7.93
N MET A 197 13.66 -7.67 -8.69
CA MET A 197 15.02 -8.08 -9.03
C MET A 197 15.12 -8.69 -10.42
N LYS A 198 16.25 -8.43 -11.09
CA LYS A 198 16.61 -9.02 -12.37
C LYS A 198 17.27 -10.38 -12.15
N ASP A 199 17.25 -11.24 -13.15
CA ASP A 199 17.87 -12.58 -13.08
C ASP A 199 19.36 -12.53 -12.72
N SER A 200 20.08 -11.50 -13.14
CA SER A 200 21.49 -11.31 -12.81
C SER A 200 21.77 -10.94 -11.34
N GLU A 201 20.76 -10.56 -10.58
CA GLU A 201 20.93 -10.04 -9.22
C GLU A 201 20.76 -11.11 -8.12
N TRP A 202 20.23 -12.31 -8.46
CA TRP A 202 19.89 -13.36 -7.50
C TRP A 202 21.02 -13.73 -6.53
N LEU A 203 22.23 -13.95 -7.03
CA LEU A 203 23.36 -14.37 -6.21
C LEU A 203 23.78 -13.28 -5.22
N HIS A 204 23.85 -12.04 -5.66
CA HIS A 204 24.22 -10.90 -4.82
C HIS A 204 23.15 -10.63 -3.77
N THR A 205 21.88 -10.68 -4.16
CA THR A 205 20.74 -10.53 -3.26
C THR A 205 20.72 -11.65 -2.21
N GLY A 206 20.97 -12.89 -2.63
CA GLY A 206 21.05 -14.02 -1.70
C GLY A 206 22.18 -13.87 -0.69
N ALA A 207 23.36 -13.41 -1.11
CA ALA A 207 24.49 -13.14 -0.22
C ALA A 207 24.15 -12.02 0.78
N TRP A 208 23.54 -10.92 0.31
CA TRP A 208 23.12 -9.83 1.17
C TRP A 208 22.12 -10.29 2.25
N VAL A 209 21.12 -11.10 1.87
CA VAL A 209 20.13 -11.66 2.79
C VAL A 209 20.79 -12.56 3.82
N TYR A 210 21.78 -13.39 3.42
CA TYR A 210 22.53 -14.24 4.32
C TYR A 210 23.28 -13.41 5.36
N ASP A 211 24.00 -12.38 4.94
CA ASP A 211 24.79 -11.50 5.81
C ASP A 211 23.92 -10.68 6.76
N ASN A 212 22.69 -10.34 6.36
CA ASN A 212 21.75 -9.54 7.15
C ASN A 212 20.56 -10.35 7.69
N PHE A 213 20.67 -11.68 7.77
CA PHE A 213 19.55 -12.59 8.06
C PHE A 213 18.80 -12.23 9.35
N ASN A 214 19.51 -11.80 10.38
CA ASN A 214 18.93 -11.41 11.67
C ASN A 214 18.01 -10.16 11.59
N LEU A 215 18.16 -9.35 10.55
CA LEU A 215 17.31 -8.19 10.30
C LEU A 215 16.09 -8.54 9.42
N CYS A 216 16.28 -9.54 8.54
CA CYS A 216 15.26 -9.94 7.57
C CYS A 216 14.07 -10.60 8.25
N SER A 217 12.84 -10.24 7.83
CA SER A 217 11.62 -10.88 8.32
C SER A 217 10.50 -10.88 7.27
N GLY A 218 9.95 -9.75 6.88
CA GLY A 218 8.84 -9.63 5.93
C GLY A 218 9.32 -9.19 4.55
N ILE A 219 10.29 -9.90 3.95
CA ILE A 219 10.85 -9.59 2.62
C ILE A 219 10.38 -10.65 1.63
N SER A 220 9.79 -10.20 0.52
CA SER A 220 9.46 -11.01 -0.65
C SER A 220 10.34 -10.61 -1.82
N PHE A 221 10.59 -11.53 -2.74
CA PHE A 221 11.38 -11.28 -3.93
C PHE A 221 10.54 -11.56 -5.17
N LEU A 222 10.46 -10.59 -6.07
CA LEU A 222 9.69 -10.69 -7.31
C LEU A 222 10.62 -10.52 -8.50
N PRO A 223 10.72 -11.51 -9.38
CA PRO A 223 11.44 -11.36 -10.63
C PRO A 223 10.86 -10.23 -11.47
N THR A 224 11.70 -9.37 -12.01
CA THR A 224 11.28 -8.39 -13.00
C THR A 224 11.02 -9.14 -14.30
N ALA A 225 9.75 -9.36 -14.63
CA ALA A 225 9.36 -10.04 -15.87
C ALA A 225 9.11 -9.01 -16.97
N ASP A 226 9.66 -9.27 -18.17
CA ASP A 226 9.37 -8.48 -19.37
C ASP A 226 8.01 -8.84 -20.00
N HIS A 227 7.35 -9.88 -19.49
CA HIS A 227 6.07 -10.35 -20.00
C HIS A 227 4.92 -9.79 -19.18
N ILE A 228 4.18 -8.89 -19.81
CA ILE A 228 2.94 -8.34 -19.28
C ILE A 228 1.81 -9.24 -19.79
N TYR A 229 1.06 -9.88 -18.90
CA TYR A 229 -0.17 -10.58 -19.26
C TYR A 229 -1.31 -9.56 -19.47
N GLU A 230 -2.26 -9.94 -20.28
CA GLU A 230 -3.45 -9.10 -20.55
C GLU A 230 -4.15 -8.72 -19.23
N GLN A 231 -4.58 -7.46 -19.13
CA GLN A 231 -5.21 -6.90 -17.92
C GLN A 231 -4.34 -6.97 -16.65
N ALA A 232 -3.00 -6.92 -16.80
CA ALA A 232 -2.11 -6.81 -15.65
C ALA A 232 -2.51 -5.60 -14.77
N PRO A 233 -2.35 -5.66 -13.44
CA PRO A 233 -2.70 -4.55 -12.54
C PRO A 233 -2.00 -3.24 -12.89
N TYR A 234 -0.79 -3.32 -13.43
CA TYR A 234 0.01 -2.19 -13.92
C TYR A 234 0.56 -2.51 -15.30
N ILE A 235 0.43 -1.57 -16.23
CA ILE A 235 0.92 -1.68 -17.60
C ILE A 235 1.73 -0.44 -17.93
N ASP A 236 2.98 -0.62 -18.34
CA ASP A 236 3.86 0.47 -18.74
C ASP A 236 3.32 1.12 -20.04
N ILE A 237 3.26 2.43 -20.06
CA ILE A 237 2.90 3.24 -21.24
C ILE A 237 3.88 4.39 -21.39
N ASP A 238 3.95 4.92 -22.60
CA ASP A 238 4.68 6.15 -22.86
C ASP A 238 3.82 7.41 -22.60
N LYS A 239 4.44 8.57 -22.73
CA LYS A 239 3.78 9.85 -22.46
C LYS A 239 2.67 10.17 -23.47
N GLU A 240 2.83 9.74 -24.70
CA GLU A 240 1.87 9.93 -25.77
C GLU A 240 0.62 9.09 -25.52
N GLN A 241 0.81 7.82 -25.21
CA GLN A 241 -0.26 6.89 -24.81
C GLN A 241 -1.00 7.39 -23.56
N TYR A 242 -0.26 7.92 -22.56
CA TYR A 242 -0.87 8.52 -21.37
C TYR A 242 -1.81 9.67 -21.73
N LYS A 243 -1.39 10.56 -22.64
CA LYS A 243 -2.22 11.68 -23.08
C LYS A 243 -3.47 11.20 -23.82
N GLU A 244 -3.32 10.24 -24.73
CA GLU A 244 -4.45 9.66 -25.47
C GLU A 244 -5.48 9.04 -24.52
N LEU A 245 -5.03 8.18 -23.59
CA LEU A 245 -5.89 7.54 -22.63
C LEU A 245 -6.54 8.55 -21.66
N SER A 246 -5.80 9.58 -21.24
CA SER A 246 -6.34 10.64 -20.38
C SER A 246 -7.46 11.44 -21.06
N MET A 247 -7.48 11.52 -22.38
CA MET A 247 -8.57 12.15 -23.12
C MET A 247 -9.85 11.31 -23.14
N THR A 248 -9.75 10.01 -22.93
CA THR A 248 -10.92 9.10 -22.84
C THR A 248 -11.59 9.11 -21.47
N MET A 249 -10.91 9.65 -20.47
CA MET A 249 -11.47 9.73 -19.12
C MET A 249 -12.59 10.77 -19.04
N PRO A 250 -13.69 10.49 -18.34
CA PRO A 250 -14.76 11.47 -18.13
C PRO A 250 -14.22 12.68 -17.35
N LYS A 251 -14.52 13.89 -17.85
CA LYS A 251 -13.95 15.13 -17.30
C LYS A 251 -14.77 15.70 -16.14
N GLU A 252 -16.08 15.50 -16.18
CA GLU A 252 -17.00 16.00 -15.17
C GLU A 252 -17.89 14.86 -14.69
N ILE A 253 -17.84 14.57 -13.39
CA ILE A 253 -18.62 13.52 -12.76
C ILE A 253 -19.35 14.11 -11.57
N ASN A 254 -20.67 14.03 -11.61
CA ASN A 254 -21.47 14.31 -10.42
C ASN A 254 -21.53 13.05 -9.55
N TRP A 255 -20.71 12.99 -8.52
CA TRP A 255 -20.66 11.84 -7.61
C TRP A 255 -21.90 11.70 -6.72
N GLU A 256 -22.73 12.73 -6.59
CA GLU A 256 -24.01 12.64 -5.86
C GLU A 256 -24.99 11.67 -6.55
N ASP A 257 -24.88 11.54 -7.87
CA ASP A 257 -25.69 10.59 -8.65
C ASP A 257 -25.44 9.12 -8.25
N LEU A 258 -24.30 8.79 -7.62
CA LEU A 258 -23.99 7.44 -7.14
C LEU A 258 -25.10 6.91 -6.22
N SER A 259 -25.70 7.78 -5.40
CA SER A 259 -26.79 7.42 -4.50
C SER A 259 -28.02 6.83 -5.24
N LEU A 260 -28.17 7.11 -6.54
CA LEU A 260 -29.25 6.54 -7.37
C LEU A 260 -29.01 5.07 -7.70
N PHE A 261 -27.77 4.62 -7.65
CA PHE A 261 -27.33 3.23 -7.92
C PHE A 261 -27.24 2.40 -6.63
N GLU A 262 -27.00 3.03 -5.48
CA GLU A 262 -26.83 2.37 -4.17
C GLU A 262 -28.17 1.96 -3.52
N LYS A 263 -29.11 1.42 -4.29
CA LYS A 263 -30.41 0.99 -3.75
C LYS A 263 -30.35 -0.36 -3.05
N GLU A 264 -29.54 -1.28 -3.60
CA GLU A 264 -29.34 -2.63 -3.08
C GLU A 264 -27.90 -3.06 -3.36
N ASP A 265 -27.21 -3.60 -2.36
CA ASP A 265 -25.89 -4.22 -2.53
C ASP A 265 -26.04 -5.70 -2.83
N ASN A 266 -25.87 -6.07 -4.10
CA ASN A 266 -25.92 -7.45 -4.58
C ASN A 266 -24.50 -8.01 -4.86
N THR A 267 -23.44 -7.34 -4.43
CA THR A 267 -22.06 -7.79 -4.64
C THR A 267 -21.78 -9.06 -3.84
N LYS A 268 -21.08 -10.01 -4.46
CA LYS A 268 -20.61 -11.24 -3.82
C LYS A 268 -19.09 -11.31 -3.77
N ALA A 269 -18.42 -10.82 -4.82
CA ALA A 269 -16.98 -10.86 -4.93
C ALA A 269 -16.29 -9.94 -3.92
N SER A 270 -16.87 -8.80 -3.56
CA SER A 270 -16.38 -7.89 -2.53
C SER A 270 -16.42 -8.47 -1.11
N GLN A 271 -17.15 -9.55 -0.92
CA GLN A 271 -17.20 -10.31 0.35
C GLN A 271 -16.09 -11.37 0.45
N GLU A 272 -15.39 -11.64 -0.64
CA GLU A 272 -14.21 -12.49 -0.59
C GLU A 272 -13.07 -11.73 0.07
N LEU A 273 -12.39 -12.43 1.00
CA LEU A 273 -11.25 -11.86 1.73
C LEU A 273 -10.18 -11.41 0.73
N ALA A 274 -9.60 -10.22 0.93
CA ALA A 274 -8.55 -9.62 0.11
C ALA A 274 -7.28 -10.49 -0.07
N CYS A 275 -7.22 -11.64 0.59
CA CYS A 275 -6.19 -12.66 0.49
C CYS A 275 -6.82 -14.01 0.20
N THR A 276 -7.15 -14.30 -1.05
CA THR A 276 -7.44 -15.67 -1.48
C THR A 276 -6.14 -16.38 -1.83
N ALA A 277 -5.90 -17.55 -1.21
CA ALA A 277 -4.76 -18.43 -1.50
C ALA A 277 -3.34 -17.87 -1.24
N GLY A 278 -3.16 -16.93 -0.31
CA GLY A 278 -1.83 -16.46 0.11
C GLY A 278 -1.12 -15.52 -0.87
N VAL A 279 -1.83 -15.02 -1.87
CA VAL A 279 -1.32 -14.00 -2.79
C VAL A 279 -1.94 -12.66 -2.39
N CYS A 280 -1.11 -11.75 -1.86
CA CYS A 280 -1.47 -10.34 -1.73
C CYS A 280 -1.30 -9.70 -3.12
N GLU A 281 -2.36 -9.26 -3.75
CA GLU A 281 -2.26 -8.36 -4.91
C GLU A 281 -1.81 -6.99 -4.38
N ILE A 282 -0.50 -6.72 -4.55
CA ILE A 282 0.12 -5.41 -4.27
C ILE A 282 0.31 -4.71 -5.61
#